data_a6f6d623085ea042a93ba4a10f4088bb
#
_entry.id   a6f6d623085ea042a93ba4a10f4088bb
#
_cell.length_a   1.000
_cell.length_b   1.000
_cell.length_c   1.000
_cell.angle_alpha   90.00
_cell.angle_beta   90.00
_cell.angle_gamma   90.00
#
_symmetry.space_group_name_H-M   'P 1'
#
loop_
_entity.id
_entity.type
_entity.pdbx_description
1 polymer ?
#
loop_
_entity_poly.entity_id
_entity_poly.type
_entity_poly.pdbx_seq_one_letter_code
_entity_poly.pdbx_strand_id
1 'polypeptide(L)'
;MRHLTLFAAVSALALASPAVARDGSGYIGFDAGLLMPDDTEFEYDGDDVFGIEHNNGFDLDLIAGYDFGFVRAEGELAWKRASHDTLFGEDEEFDGDGDVDVRSAMVNVLADVGSDRWSFYAGGGIGYAVVRHTFDGFDDIFEDDDEFKLKDGGVAWQGIAGVRFAMNEIIDIGLKYRYFDTGDLEDDVEWDFTSHSLMFSFIYNWGGERRAPPPPPPPLPPPPPPPPPATQTCPDGSVILATDLCPPPPPPPPPPPEPERG
;
A
#
# COMPACT_ATOMS: atom_id res chain seq x y z
N MET A 1 0.09 -2.64 31.70
CA MET A 1 -1.17 -2.72 30.97
C MET A 1 -1.07 -2.11 29.54
N ARG A 2 0.11 -2.17 28.89
CA ARG A 2 0.35 -1.57 27.53
C ARG A 2 0.42 -2.60 26.40
N HIS A 3 0.29 -3.89 26.68
CA HIS A 3 0.46 -4.96 25.68
C HIS A 3 -0.84 -5.48 25.03
N LEU A 4 -2.00 -4.93 25.39
CA LEU A 4 -3.31 -5.44 24.90
C LEU A 4 -3.81 -4.75 23.61
N THR A 5 -3.20 -3.64 23.20
CA THR A 5 -3.65 -2.85 22.04
C THR A 5 -3.07 -3.28 20.70
N LEU A 6 -1.94 -3.98 20.70
CA LEU A 6 -1.32 -4.45 19.43
C LEU A 6 -2.05 -5.65 18.80
N PHE A 7 -2.72 -6.50 19.61
CA PHE A 7 -3.42 -7.68 19.09
C PHE A 7 -4.76 -7.38 18.39
N ALA A 8 -5.36 -6.23 18.63
CA ALA A 8 -6.63 -5.86 18.00
C ALA A 8 -6.49 -5.40 16.54
N ALA A 9 -5.31 -4.91 16.13
CA ALA A 9 -5.07 -4.45 14.76
C ALA A 9 -4.87 -5.61 13.78
N VAL A 10 -4.31 -6.73 14.22
CA VAL A 10 -4.06 -7.91 13.37
C VAL A 10 -5.35 -8.65 13.00
N SER A 11 -6.38 -8.58 13.86
CA SER A 11 -7.65 -9.29 13.64
C SER A 11 -8.55 -8.65 12.58
N ALA A 12 -8.34 -7.40 12.22
CA ALA A 12 -9.13 -6.70 11.19
C ALA A 12 -8.67 -7.02 9.75
N LEU A 13 -7.42 -7.50 9.57
CA LEU A 13 -6.90 -7.89 8.26
C LEU A 13 -7.53 -9.20 7.72
N ALA A 14 -8.13 -10.02 8.56
CA ALA A 14 -8.65 -11.34 8.17
C ALA A 14 -9.94 -11.30 7.34
N LEU A 15 -10.57 -10.13 7.15
CA LEU A 15 -11.83 -9.98 6.40
C LEU A 15 -11.69 -9.19 5.10
N ALA A 16 -10.49 -8.71 4.76
CA ALA A 16 -10.25 -8.04 3.49
C ALA A 16 -10.06 -9.08 2.39
N SER A 17 -10.70 -8.86 1.25
CA SER A 17 -10.45 -9.66 0.04
C SER A 17 -8.98 -9.52 -0.33
N PRO A 18 -8.31 -10.62 -0.74
CA PRO A 18 -6.92 -10.55 -1.18
C PRO A 18 -6.77 -9.52 -2.32
N ALA A 19 -5.73 -8.73 -2.27
CA ALA A 19 -5.36 -7.86 -3.39
C ALA A 19 -4.91 -8.78 -4.54
N VAL A 20 -5.61 -8.71 -5.68
CA VAL A 20 -5.32 -9.53 -6.88
C VAL A 20 -4.62 -8.66 -7.91
N ALA A 21 -3.75 -7.74 -7.46
CA ALA A 21 -3.26 -6.71 -8.36
C ALA A 21 -2.16 -7.16 -9.32
N ARG A 22 -1.24 -8.06 -8.91
CA ARG A 22 -0.06 -8.42 -9.73
C ARG A 22 0.52 -9.78 -9.40
N ASP A 23 -0.33 -10.79 -9.29
CA ASP A 23 0.10 -12.15 -9.01
C ASP A 23 1.19 -12.61 -9.99
N GLY A 24 2.29 -13.12 -9.46
CA GLY A 24 3.37 -13.68 -10.26
C GLY A 24 4.31 -12.64 -10.88
N SER A 25 4.44 -11.44 -10.31
CA SER A 25 5.35 -10.39 -10.80
C SER A 25 6.60 -10.25 -9.94
N GLY A 26 7.75 -10.08 -10.62
CA GLY A 26 8.95 -9.58 -9.98
C GLY A 26 8.95 -8.06 -9.92
N TYR A 27 9.65 -7.47 -8.97
CA TYR A 27 9.80 -6.02 -8.89
C TYR A 27 11.16 -5.61 -8.31
N ILE A 28 11.54 -4.39 -8.64
CA ILE A 28 12.63 -3.65 -8.00
C ILE A 28 12.09 -2.28 -7.60
N GLY A 29 12.53 -1.75 -6.49
CA GLY A 29 12.08 -0.45 -6.01
C GLY A 29 13.18 0.29 -5.27
N PHE A 30 12.92 1.57 -5.10
CA PHE A 30 13.73 2.49 -4.33
C PHE A 30 12.80 3.22 -3.35
N ASP A 31 13.19 3.24 -2.08
CA ASP A 31 12.49 3.96 -1.05
C ASP A 31 13.40 5.07 -0.49
N ALA A 32 12.83 6.22 -0.21
CA ALA A 32 13.53 7.35 0.38
C ALA A 32 12.63 8.09 1.36
N GLY A 33 13.15 8.46 2.51
CA GLY A 33 12.35 9.13 3.51
C GLY A 33 13.08 9.70 4.70
N LEU A 34 12.28 10.12 5.66
CA LEU A 34 12.71 10.66 6.93
C LEU A 34 13.01 9.51 7.89
N LEU A 35 14.18 9.56 8.48
CA LEU A 35 14.62 8.72 9.59
C LEU A 35 14.40 9.49 10.88
N MET A 36 13.82 8.84 11.87
CA MET A 36 13.60 9.32 13.23
C MET A 36 14.20 8.26 14.16
N PRO A 37 15.49 8.34 14.51
CA PRO A 37 16.07 7.43 15.47
C PRO A 37 15.50 7.69 16.86
N ASP A 38 15.41 6.66 17.68
CA ASP A 38 15.20 6.81 19.10
C ASP A 38 16.55 7.13 19.77
N ASP A 39 16.53 7.60 21.01
CA ASP A 39 17.73 7.86 21.78
C ASP A 39 18.44 6.52 22.04
N THR A 40 19.77 6.52 21.93
CA THR A 40 20.59 5.33 22.19
C THR A 40 21.15 5.42 23.61
N GLU A 41 20.86 4.42 24.42
CA GLU A 41 21.38 4.25 25.78
C GLU A 41 22.49 3.21 25.77
N PHE A 42 23.57 3.48 26.50
CA PHE A 42 24.72 2.58 26.65
C PHE A 42 24.75 2.05 28.08
N GLU A 43 24.63 0.73 28.21
CA GLU A 43 24.64 0.03 29.50
C GLU A 43 25.99 -0.69 29.74
N TYR A 44 26.51 -0.56 30.95
CA TYR A 44 27.67 -1.31 31.42
C TYR A 44 27.34 -1.96 32.76
N ASP A 45 27.44 -3.29 32.84
CA ASP A 45 27.13 -4.12 34.04
C ASP A 45 25.68 -3.89 34.55
N GLY A 46 24.75 -3.47 33.65
CA GLY A 46 23.33 -3.24 33.93
C GLY A 46 22.99 -1.85 34.48
N ASP A 47 23.96 -0.92 34.46
CA ASP A 47 23.76 0.49 34.80
C ASP A 47 23.95 1.36 33.55
N ASP A 48 23.03 2.33 33.31
CA ASP A 48 23.12 3.31 32.23
C ASP A 48 24.37 4.19 32.46
N VAL A 49 25.30 4.22 31.49
CA VAL A 49 26.57 4.95 31.62
C VAL A 49 26.50 6.29 30.90
N PHE A 50 25.94 6.32 29.69
CA PHE A 50 25.70 7.52 28.92
C PHE A 50 24.68 7.25 27.81
N GLY A 51 24.10 8.32 27.23
CA GLY A 51 23.17 8.22 26.11
C GLY A 51 23.45 9.27 25.05
N ILE A 52 22.88 9.04 23.87
CA ILE A 52 22.98 9.91 22.71
C ILE A 52 21.59 10.25 22.21
N GLU A 53 21.24 11.53 22.16
CA GLU A 53 20.08 12.01 21.42
C GLU A 53 20.43 12.19 19.95
N HIS A 54 19.50 11.81 19.08
CA HIS A 54 19.70 11.89 17.63
C HIS A 54 18.76 12.89 16.99
N ASN A 55 19.29 13.69 16.07
CA ASN A 55 18.46 14.45 15.15
C ASN A 55 17.83 13.57 14.08
N ASN A 56 16.74 14.03 13.48
CA ASN A 56 16.16 13.37 12.33
C ASN A 56 17.17 13.28 11.18
N GLY A 57 17.13 12.18 10.47
CA GLY A 57 18.03 11.87 9.36
C GLY A 57 17.30 11.44 8.09
N PHE A 58 18.02 10.74 7.24
CA PHE A 58 17.44 10.14 6.04
C PHE A 58 17.59 8.62 6.04
N ASP A 59 16.66 7.97 5.32
CA ASP A 59 16.62 6.54 5.10
C ASP A 59 16.42 6.26 3.62
N LEU A 60 17.32 5.46 3.03
CA LEU A 60 17.32 5.10 1.62
C LEU A 60 17.39 3.59 1.49
N ASP A 61 16.49 3.01 0.69
CA ASP A 61 16.47 1.58 0.44
C ASP A 61 16.49 1.26 -1.05
N LEU A 62 17.15 0.16 -1.36
CA LEU A 62 16.97 -0.56 -2.61
C LEU A 62 16.29 -1.89 -2.31
N ILE A 63 15.15 -2.13 -2.91
CA ILE A 63 14.35 -3.34 -2.72
C ILE A 63 14.25 -4.14 -4.01
N ALA A 64 14.21 -5.46 -3.88
CA ALA A 64 13.90 -6.39 -4.97
C ALA A 64 13.07 -7.54 -4.42
N GLY A 65 11.99 -7.89 -5.10
CA GLY A 65 11.07 -8.89 -4.58
C GLY A 65 10.22 -9.59 -5.64
N TYR A 66 9.41 -10.49 -5.13
CA TYR A 66 8.44 -11.22 -5.93
C TYR A 66 7.08 -11.21 -5.25
N ASP A 67 6.06 -10.88 -6.02
CA ASP A 67 4.67 -10.81 -5.60
C ASP A 67 3.97 -12.12 -5.95
N PHE A 68 3.55 -12.88 -4.94
CA PHE A 68 2.80 -14.13 -5.07
C PHE A 68 1.27 -13.90 -5.05
N GLY A 69 0.84 -12.63 -5.00
CA GLY A 69 -0.53 -12.19 -4.90
C GLY A 69 -0.83 -11.65 -3.51
N PHE A 70 -1.16 -12.51 -2.58
CA PHE A 70 -1.49 -12.06 -1.24
C PHE A 70 -0.26 -11.96 -0.30
N VAL A 71 0.88 -12.51 -0.72
CA VAL A 71 2.16 -12.46 0.01
C VAL A 71 3.27 -12.02 -0.93
N ARG A 72 4.17 -11.17 -0.44
CA ARG A 72 5.41 -10.79 -1.11
C ARG A 72 6.62 -11.23 -0.30
N ALA A 73 7.64 -11.69 -1.01
CA ALA A 73 8.98 -11.87 -0.45
C ALA A 73 9.91 -10.81 -1.06
N GLU A 74 10.68 -10.14 -0.20
CA GLU A 74 11.49 -8.99 -0.58
C GLU A 74 12.87 -9.08 0.04
N GLY A 75 13.92 -8.80 -0.76
CA GLY A 75 15.26 -8.49 -0.26
C GLY A 75 15.44 -6.97 -0.26
N GLU A 76 16.08 -6.44 0.77
CA GLU A 76 16.28 -5.01 0.98
C GLU A 76 17.73 -4.73 1.36
N LEU A 77 18.31 -3.68 0.76
CA LEU A 77 19.55 -3.06 1.17
C LEU A 77 19.24 -1.64 1.59
N ALA A 78 19.56 -1.28 2.83
CA ALA A 78 19.24 0.01 3.40
C ALA A 78 20.49 0.78 3.84
N TRP A 79 20.39 2.10 3.74
CA TRP A 79 21.36 3.04 4.27
C TRP A 79 20.64 4.17 5.00
N LYS A 80 20.91 4.25 6.29
CA LYS A 80 20.36 5.24 7.20
C LYS A 80 21.47 6.12 7.72
N ARG A 81 21.21 7.42 7.87
CA ARG A 81 22.14 8.35 8.51
C ARG A 81 21.39 9.44 9.25
N ALA A 82 21.84 9.72 10.47
CA ALA A 82 21.39 10.83 11.28
C ALA A 82 22.60 11.47 11.99
N SER A 83 22.46 12.74 12.39
CA SER A 83 23.46 13.40 13.22
C SER A 83 23.12 13.25 14.70
N HIS A 84 24.14 13.28 15.54
CA HIS A 84 23.99 13.39 16.98
C HIS A 84 23.53 14.81 17.32
N ASP A 85 22.80 14.97 18.43
CA ASP A 85 22.36 16.28 18.94
C ASP A 85 23.06 16.57 20.27
N THR A 86 22.85 15.68 21.23
CA THR A 86 23.36 15.84 22.60
C THR A 86 23.87 14.52 23.13
N LEU A 87 25.00 14.58 23.83
CA LEU A 87 25.53 13.48 24.65
C LEU A 87 25.13 13.75 26.10
N PHE A 88 24.49 12.82 26.76
CA PHE A 88 24.12 12.95 28.18
C PHE A 88 24.72 11.83 29.02
N GLY A 89 25.24 12.21 30.19
CA GLY A 89 25.74 11.29 31.23
C GLY A 89 24.97 11.49 32.53
N GLU A 90 25.31 10.78 33.59
CA GLU A 90 24.58 10.80 34.87
C GLU A 90 24.28 12.20 35.43
N ASP A 91 25.12 13.22 35.20
CA ASP A 91 24.97 14.58 35.77
C ASP A 91 25.26 15.72 34.76
N GLU A 92 25.67 15.44 33.52
CA GLU A 92 26.12 16.47 32.55
C GLU A 92 25.61 16.19 31.14
N GLU A 93 25.17 17.25 30.44
CA GLU A 93 24.84 17.27 29.03
C GLU A 93 25.94 18.01 28.25
N PHE A 94 26.37 17.45 27.13
CA PHE A 94 27.36 18.03 26.24
C PHE A 94 26.80 18.11 24.82
N ASP A 95 27.06 19.21 24.12
CA ASP A 95 26.81 19.28 22.67
C ASP A 95 27.67 18.19 21.99
N GLY A 96 27.03 17.21 21.36
CA GLY A 96 27.69 16.10 20.71
C GLY A 96 27.70 16.26 19.21
N ASP A 97 28.84 16.66 18.61
CA ASP A 97 29.00 16.63 17.17
C ASP A 97 29.35 15.20 16.71
N GLY A 98 28.59 14.69 15.73
CA GLY A 98 28.84 13.37 15.16
C GLY A 98 27.68 12.84 14.32
N ASP A 99 27.88 11.64 13.83
CA ASP A 99 26.91 10.97 12.95
C ASP A 99 26.72 9.50 13.33
N VAL A 100 25.50 8.99 13.16
CA VAL A 100 25.20 7.55 13.08
C VAL A 100 24.96 7.13 11.63
N ASP A 101 25.70 6.12 11.16
CA ASP A 101 25.57 5.52 9.82
C ASP A 101 25.21 4.03 9.98
N VAL A 102 24.01 3.66 9.52
CA VAL A 102 23.51 2.29 9.59
C VAL A 102 23.34 1.71 8.19
N ARG A 103 23.93 0.55 7.96
CA ARG A 103 23.76 -0.22 6.72
C ARG A 103 23.21 -1.58 7.04
N SER A 104 22.14 -1.97 6.35
CA SER A 104 21.52 -3.27 6.58
C SER A 104 21.20 -4.01 5.30
N ALA A 105 21.17 -5.35 5.42
CA ALA A 105 20.66 -6.26 4.41
C ALA A 105 19.57 -7.12 5.05
N MET A 106 18.34 -7.02 4.55
CA MET A 106 17.17 -7.62 5.16
C MET A 106 16.42 -8.53 4.17
N VAL A 107 15.71 -9.50 4.71
CA VAL A 107 14.71 -10.29 3.98
C VAL A 107 13.36 -10.06 4.65
N ASN A 108 12.37 -9.65 3.87
CA ASN A 108 11.04 -9.26 4.33
C ASN A 108 9.98 -10.20 3.78
N VAL A 109 8.92 -10.42 4.57
CA VAL A 109 7.68 -11.05 4.14
C VAL A 109 6.53 -10.12 4.47
N LEU A 110 5.75 -9.78 3.45
CA LEU A 110 4.68 -8.80 3.53
C LEU A 110 3.37 -9.45 3.06
N ALA A 111 2.29 -9.18 3.76
CA ALA A 111 0.94 -9.55 3.37
C ALA A 111 0.24 -8.34 2.75
N ASP A 112 -0.44 -8.55 1.61
CA ASP A 112 -1.12 -7.53 0.84
C ASP A 112 -2.62 -7.71 0.88
N VAL A 113 -3.34 -6.59 1.04
CA VAL A 113 -4.80 -6.52 0.94
C VAL A 113 -5.20 -5.26 0.18
N GLY A 114 -6.21 -5.36 -0.67
CA GLY A 114 -6.66 -4.17 -1.40
C GLY A 114 -7.36 -4.46 -2.72
N SER A 115 -7.12 -3.63 -3.70
CA SER A 115 -7.72 -3.66 -5.03
C SER A 115 -6.64 -3.51 -6.11
N ASP A 116 -7.06 -3.56 -7.38
CA ASP A 116 -6.15 -3.41 -8.55
C ASP A 116 -5.35 -2.10 -8.55
N ARG A 117 -5.79 -1.07 -7.84
CA ARG A 117 -5.12 0.24 -7.77
C ARG A 117 -4.49 0.55 -6.43
N TRP A 118 -5.10 0.09 -5.35
CA TRP A 118 -4.66 0.37 -4.00
C TRP A 118 -4.36 -0.93 -3.29
N SER A 119 -3.15 -1.11 -2.81
CA SER A 119 -2.74 -2.21 -1.97
C SER A 119 -2.23 -1.66 -0.64
N PHE A 120 -2.79 -2.16 0.45
CA PHE A 120 -2.28 -1.96 1.79
C PHE A 120 -1.48 -3.19 2.16
N TYR A 121 -0.35 -2.99 2.79
CA TYR A 121 0.49 -4.11 3.17
C TYR A 121 1.05 -3.94 4.56
N ALA A 122 1.31 -5.08 5.21
CA ALA A 122 2.03 -5.13 6.47
C ALA A 122 2.83 -6.44 6.57
N GLY A 123 3.90 -6.39 7.31
CA GLY A 123 4.74 -7.55 7.55
C GLY A 123 5.99 -7.22 8.32
N GLY A 124 7.02 -8.01 8.13
CA GLY A 124 8.28 -7.80 8.81
C GLY A 124 9.43 -8.52 8.13
N GLY A 125 10.60 -8.25 8.62
CA GLY A 125 11.84 -8.82 8.12
C GLY A 125 12.88 -9.05 9.19
N ILE A 126 13.88 -9.82 8.80
CA ILE A 126 15.07 -10.10 9.60
C ILE A 126 16.29 -10.01 8.70
N GLY A 127 17.41 -9.60 9.25
CA GLY A 127 18.64 -9.50 8.51
C GLY A 127 19.84 -9.17 9.38
N TYR A 128 20.80 -8.51 8.78
CA TYR A 128 22.02 -8.09 9.45
C TYR A 128 22.25 -6.60 9.22
N ALA A 129 22.59 -5.89 10.28
CA ALA A 129 22.91 -4.47 10.23
C ALA A 129 24.31 -4.22 10.77
N VAL A 130 24.94 -3.16 10.27
CA VAL A 130 26.19 -2.60 10.78
C VAL A 130 25.90 -1.15 11.14
N VAL A 131 26.10 -0.82 12.39
CA VAL A 131 25.95 0.52 12.94
C VAL A 131 27.34 1.10 13.17
N ARG A 132 27.53 2.36 12.83
CA ARG A 132 28.75 3.10 13.06
C ARG A 132 28.41 4.47 13.63
N HIS A 133 28.87 4.74 14.82
CA HIS A 133 28.89 6.08 15.39
C HIS A 133 30.26 6.71 15.14
N THR A 134 30.26 7.95 14.70
CA THR A 134 31.46 8.78 14.56
C THR A 134 31.28 9.98 15.46
N PHE A 135 32.26 10.29 16.29
CA PHE A 135 32.24 11.41 17.21
C PHE A 135 33.31 12.39 16.77
N ASP A 136 32.93 13.65 16.59
CA ASP A 136 33.81 14.75 16.23
C ASP A 136 34.13 15.57 17.51
N GLY A 137 35.30 16.20 17.57
CA GLY A 137 35.65 17.11 18.67
C GLY A 137 36.49 16.52 19.81
N PHE A 138 36.94 15.28 19.69
CA PHE A 138 37.89 14.68 20.67
C PHE A 138 39.35 14.89 20.30
N ASP A 139 39.67 15.69 19.28
CA ASP A 139 41.00 15.96 18.72
C ASP A 139 41.98 16.53 19.77
N ASP A 140 41.49 17.19 20.84
CA ASP A 140 42.28 17.78 21.91
C ASP A 140 42.65 16.76 23.02
N ILE A 141 42.05 15.58 23.03
CA ILE A 141 42.23 14.56 24.09
C ILE A 141 43.15 13.42 23.64
N PHE A 142 43.13 13.12 22.35
CA PHE A 142 43.97 12.05 21.77
C PHE A 142 44.98 12.67 20.79
N GLU A 143 46.27 12.45 21.01
CA GLU A 143 47.38 13.03 20.19
C GLU A 143 47.48 12.50 18.76
N ASP A 144 46.56 11.65 18.30
CA ASP A 144 46.48 11.14 16.94
C ASP A 144 45.16 11.62 16.31
N ASP A 145 45.19 12.08 15.03
CA ASP A 145 44.09 12.53 14.15
C ASP A 145 43.02 11.44 13.88
N ASP A 146 42.78 10.52 14.79
CA ASP A 146 41.80 9.46 14.63
C ASP A 146 40.46 9.85 15.26
N GLU A 147 39.46 10.13 14.42
CA GLU A 147 38.05 10.19 14.83
C GLU A 147 37.69 8.96 15.67
N PHE A 148 37.12 9.18 16.83
CA PHE A 148 36.67 8.05 17.66
C PHE A 148 35.47 7.40 16.97
N LYS A 149 35.59 6.11 16.63
CA LYS A 149 34.56 5.35 15.92
C LYS A 149 34.17 4.13 16.69
N LEU A 150 32.92 4.06 17.07
CA LEU A 150 32.26 2.81 17.49
C LEU A 150 31.63 2.15 16.29
N LYS A 151 31.92 0.89 16.06
CA LYS A 151 31.33 0.13 14.96
C LYS A 151 31.06 -1.29 15.42
N ASP A 152 29.82 -1.67 15.36
CA ASP A 152 29.40 -3.04 15.59
C ASP A 152 28.34 -3.48 14.59
N GLY A 153 28.02 -4.77 14.55
CA GLY A 153 27.03 -5.33 13.65
C GLY A 153 26.41 -6.59 14.21
N GLY A 154 25.11 -6.65 14.07
CA GLY A 154 24.29 -7.71 14.63
C GLY A 154 23.08 -8.09 13.78
N VAL A 155 22.32 -9.02 14.33
CA VAL A 155 21.02 -9.39 13.78
C VAL A 155 20.05 -8.25 14.01
N ALA A 156 19.39 -7.82 12.92
CA ALA A 156 18.37 -6.80 12.98
C ALA A 156 17.00 -7.37 12.56
N TRP A 157 15.94 -6.76 13.06
CA TRP A 157 14.59 -7.06 12.65
C TRP A 157 13.82 -5.77 12.35
N GLN A 158 12.75 -5.90 11.58
CA GLN A 158 11.92 -4.73 11.25
C GLN A 158 10.44 -5.09 11.09
N GLY A 159 9.59 -4.14 11.46
CA GLY A 159 8.17 -4.15 11.17
C GLY A 159 7.86 -3.14 10.07
N ILE A 160 7.10 -3.54 9.06
CA ILE A 160 6.78 -2.70 7.89
C ILE A 160 5.27 -2.63 7.73
N ALA A 161 4.77 -1.43 7.43
CA ALA A 161 3.40 -1.22 6.99
C ALA A 161 3.36 -0.11 5.94
N GLY A 162 2.44 -0.22 4.97
CA GLY A 162 2.38 0.80 3.93
C GLY A 162 1.20 0.67 3.00
N VAL A 163 1.19 1.58 2.04
CA VAL A 163 0.21 1.63 0.97
C VAL A 163 0.91 1.82 -0.36
N ARG A 164 0.48 1.07 -1.38
CA ARG A 164 0.91 1.21 -2.78
C ARG A 164 -0.26 1.68 -3.64
N PHE A 165 0.05 2.48 -4.61
CA PHE A 165 -0.85 2.93 -5.66
C PHE A 165 -0.26 2.58 -7.02
N ALA A 166 -0.98 1.77 -7.80
CA ALA A 166 -0.59 1.41 -9.15
C ALA A 166 -0.88 2.60 -10.10
N MET A 167 0.17 3.30 -10.51
CA MET A 167 0.07 4.38 -11.51
C MET A 167 -0.26 3.82 -12.90
N ASN A 168 0.34 2.69 -13.24
CA ASN A 168 0.11 1.96 -14.49
C ASN A 168 0.48 0.48 -14.30
N GLU A 169 0.55 -0.29 -15.39
CA GLU A 169 0.85 -1.73 -15.36
C GLU A 169 2.26 -2.09 -14.86
N ILE A 170 3.20 -1.15 -14.84
CA ILE A 170 4.61 -1.40 -14.54
C ILE A 170 5.17 -0.54 -13.41
N ILE A 171 4.47 0.54 -13.02
CA ILE A 171 4.95 1.49 -12.01
C ILE A 171 3.96 1.61 -10.89
N ASP A 172 4.45 1.44 -9.67
CA ASP A 172 3.75 1.78 -8.44
C ASP A 172 4.50 2.87 -7.68
N ILE A 173 3.74 3.67 -6.95
CA ILE A 173 4.25 4.58 -5.93
C ILE A 173 3.64 4.20 -4.59
N GLY A 174 4.29 4.54 -3.50
CA GLY A 174 3.79 4.19 -2.18
C GLY A 174 4.28 5.08 -1.05
N LEU A 175 3.69 4.86 0.10
CA LEU A 175 4.18 5.32 1.39
C LEU A 175 4.43 4.09 2.26
N LYS A 176 5.62 4.04 2.86
CA LYS A 176 6.08 2.97 3.75
C LYS A 176 6.43 3.56 5.10
N TYR A 177 5.89 2.97 6.16
CA TYR A 177 6.36 3.15 7.52
C TYR A 177 7.16 1.93 7.92
N ARG A 178 8.29 2.14 8.59
CA ARG A 178 9.16 1.10 9.12
C ARG A 178 9.52 1.39 10.57
N TYR A 179 9.43 0.38 11.38
CA TYR A 179 10.12 0.24 12.66
C TYR A 179 11.32 -0.67 12.46
N PHE A 180 12.49 -0.26 12.89
CA PHE A 180 13.73 -1.01 12.72
C PHE A 180 14.48 -1.08 14.06
N ASP A 181 15.08 -2.23 14.33
CA ASP A 181 15.75 -2.51 15.61
C ASP A 181 16.88 -3.51 15.36
N THR A 182 18.09 -3.22 15.89
CA THR A 182 19.26 -4.07 15.73
C THR A 182 19.37 -5.15 16.81
N GLY A 183 18.47 -5.13 17.82
CA GLY A 183 18.68 -5.93 19.02
C GLY A 183 19.96 -5.51 19.73
N ASP A 184 20.25 -6.18 20.83
CA ASP A 184 21.43 -5.90 21.63
C ASP A 184 22.71 -6.20 20.82
N LEU A 185 23.54 -5.18 20.63
CA LEU A 185 24.86 -5.26 20.04
C LEU A 185 25.84 -5.46 21.19
N GLU A 186 26.60 -6.56 21.14
CA GLU A 186 27.49 -6.98 22.22
C GLU A 186 28.95 -6.66 21.85
N ASP A 187 29.49 -5.63 22.51
CA ASP A 187 30.92 -5.49 22.81
C ASP A 187 31.07 -5.41 24.35
N ASP A 188 32.08 -4.77 24.87
CA ASP A 188 32.24 -4.53 26.32
C ASP A 188 31.14 -3.65 26.94
N VAL A 189 30.30 -3.01 26.08
CA VAL A 189 29.15 -2.17 26.43
C VAL A 189 27.95 -2.60 25.58
N GLU A 190 26.82 -2.89 26.21
CA GLU A 190 25.56 -3.24 25.51
C GLU A 190 24.86 -1.96 25.02
N TRP A 191 24.40 -1.95 23.76
CA TRP A 191 23.64 -0.87 23.17
C TRP A 191 22.82 -1.37 21.98
N ASP A 192 21.75 -0.68 21.64
CA ASP A 192 20.89 -1.00 20.50
C ASP A 192 20.67 0.25 19.63
N PHE A 193 20.25 0.02 18.40
CA PHE A 193 19.82 1.08 17.49
C PHE A 193 18.39 0.82 17.05
N THR A 194 17.50 1.66 17.54
CA THR A 194 16.07 1.65 17.19
C THR A 194 15.72 2.89 16.39
N SER A 195 14.85 2.74 15.39
CA SER A 195 14.40 3.87 14.57
C SER A 195 13.05 3.66 13.93
N HIS A 196 12.39 4.79 13.64
CA HIS A 196 11.18 4.89 12.86
C HIS A 196 11.49 5.58 11.53
N SER A 197 10.91 5.12 10.43
CA SER A 197 11.08 5.77 9.13
C SER A 197 9.73 5.93 8.43
N LEU A 198 9.56 7.09 7.80
CA LEU A 198 8.45 7.36 6.90
C LEU A 198 9.00 7.63 5.51
N MET A 199 8.69 6.78 4.55
CA MET A 199 9.37 6.74 3.27
C MET A 199 8.39 6.79 2.10
N PHE A 200 8.81 7.40 1.02
CA PHE A 200 8.17 7.33 -0.28
C PHE A 200 8.81 6.20 -1.10
N SER A 201 7.97 5.38 -1.75
CA SER A 201 8.38 4.24 -2.55
C SER A 201 8.14 4.48 -4.03
N PHE A 202 9.13 4.13 -4.86
CA PHE A 202 9.00 4.02 -6.31
C PHE A 202 9.34 2.59 -6.73
N ILE A 203 8.41 1.90 -7.40
CA ILE A 203 8.52 0.47 -7.67
C ILE A 203 8.28 0.23 -9.16
N TYR A 204 9.20 -0.51 -9.77
CA TYR A 204 9.10 -1.01 -11.13
C TYR A 204 8.80 -2.50 -11.12
N ASN A 205 7.71 -2.92 -11.76
CA ASN A 205 7.26 -4.30 -11.83
C ASN A 205 7.45 -4.87 -13.23
N TRP A 206 7.76 -6.18 -13.29
CA TRP A 206 7.87 -6.92 -14.55
C TRP A 206 7.32 -8.35 -14.38
N GLY A 207 6.93 -8.98 -15.48
CA GLY A 207 6.22 -10.25 -15.44
C GLY A 207 4.77 -10.04 -15.01
N GLY A 208 4.20 -11.02 -14.37
CA GLY A 208 2.80 -11.01 -13.97
C GLY A 208 1.85 -11.34 -15.13
N GLU A 209 0.72 -11.93 -14.80
CA GLU A 209 -0.33 -12.17 -15.78
C GLU A 209 -1.01 -10.85 -16.11
N ARG A 210 -0.94 -10.44 -17.38
CA ARG A 210 -1.77 -9.33 -17.84
C ARG A 210 -3.22 -9.75 -17.71
N ARG A 211 -3.94 -9.11 -16.81
CA ARG A 211 -5.38 -9.33 -16.72
C ARG A 211 -6.00 -8.97 -18.07
N ALA A 212 -6.61 -9.95 -18.72
CA ALA A 212 -7.38 -9.68 -19.94
C ALA A 212 -8.41 -8.58 -19.63
N PRO A 213 -8.56 -7.57 -20.51
CA PRO A 213 -9.58 -6.57 -20.29
C PRO A 213 -10.94 -7.27 -20.09
N PRO A 214 -11.77 -6.78 -19.18
CA PRO A 214 -13.07 -7.40 -18.94
C PRO A 214 -13.80 -7.57 -20.28
N PRO A 215 -14.43 -8.72 -20.52
CA PRO A 215 -15.15 -8.94 -21.76
C PRO A 215 -16.12 -7.77 -21.98
N PRO A 216 -16.26 -7.29 -23.23
CA PRO A 216 -17.16 -6.20 -23.52
C PRO A 216 -18.56 -6.56 -22.98
N PRO A 217 -19.28 -5.62 -22.41
CA PRO A 217 -20.61 -5.88 -21.88
C PRO A 217 -21.45 -6.53 -22.99
N PRO A 218 -22.27 -7.53 -22.65
CA PRO A 218 -23.13 -8.17 -23.64
C PRO A 218 -23.92 -7.11 -24.39
N PRO A 219 -24.11 -7.28 -25.71
CA PRO A 219 -24.92 -6.34 -26.49
C PRO A 219 -26.26 -6.11 -25.80
N LEU A 220 -26.66 -4.87 -25.70
CA LEU A 220 -27.98 -4.54 -25.16
C LEU A 220 -29.05 -5.36 -25.95
N PRO A 221 -30.02 -5.97 -25.27
CA PRO A 221 -31.09 -6.66 -25.94
C PRO A 221 -31.76 -5.68 -26.97
N PRO A 222 -32.11 -6.15 -28.16
CA PRO A 222 -32.75 -5.32 -29.13
C PRO A 222 -33.97 -4.64 -28.51
N PRO A 223 -34.26 -3.38 -28.85
CA PRO A 223 -35.41 -2.69 -28.31
C PRO A 223 -36.68 -3.52 -28.60
N PRO A 224 -37.64 -3.57 -27.70
CA PRO A 224 -38.86 -4.30 -27.89
C PRO A 224 -39.54 -3.80 -29.21
N PRO A 225 -40.14 -4.71 -29.99
CA PRO A 225 -40.84 -4.30 -31.22
C PRO A 225 -41.86 -3.22 -30.87
N PRO A 226 -42.06 -2.25 -31.75
CA PRO A 226 -43.04 -1.21 -31.53
C PRO A 226 -44.42 -1.85 -31.28
N PRO A 227 -45.23 -1.30 -30.40
CA PRO A 227 -46.57 -1.80 -30.15
C PRO A 227 -47.37 -1.83 -31.50
N PRO A 228 -48.19 -2.87 -31.72
CA PRO A 228 -49.00 -2.94 -32.90
C PRO A 228 -49.87 -1.68 -33.02
N PRO A 229 -50.12 -1.20 -34.25
CA PRO A 229 -50.96 -0.03 -34.47
C PRO A 229 -52.32 -0.22 -33.80
N ALA A 230 -52.80 0.83 -33.15
CA ALA A 230 -54.11 0.80 -32.53
C ALA A 230 -55.20 0.59 -33.64
N THR A 231 -56.12 -0.33 -33.42
CA THR A 231 -57.24 -0.62 -34.33
C THR A 231 -58.57 -0.27 -33.67
N GLN A 232 -59.56 0.07 -34.47
CA GLN A 232 -60.93 0.28 -34.02
C GLN A 232 -61.87 -0.65 -34.79
N THR A 233 -62.97 -1.07 -34.14
CA THR A 233 -64.05 -1.86 -34.80
C THR A 233 -65.16 -0.94 -35.18
N CYS A 234 -65.52 -0.94 -36.49
CA CYS A 234 -66.64 -0.16 -37.04
C CYS A 234 -67.96 -0.85 -36.73
N PRO A 235 -69.14 -0.09 -36.91
CA PRO A 235 -70.44 -0.64 -36.67
C PRO A 235 -70.84 -1.78 -37.60
N ASP A 236 -70.14 -1.93 -38.74
CA ASP A 236 -70.32 -3.03 -39.70
C ASP A 236 -69.57 -4.30 -39.34
N GLY A 237 -68.80 -4.25 -38.20
CA GLY A 237 -67.94 -5.35 -37.69
C GLY A 237 -66.53 -5.39 -38.31
N SER A 238 -66.16 -4.49 -39.20
CA SER A 238 -64.82 -4.37 -39.78
C SER A 238 -63.86 -3.79 -38.75
N VAL A 239 -62.56 -4.30 -38.72
CA VAL A 239 -61.48 -3.79 -37.88
C VAL A 239 -60.55 -3.00 -38.79
N ILE A 240 -60.41 -1.72 -38.51
CA ILE A 240 -59.56 -0.77 -39.25
C ILE A 240 -58.52 -0.11 -38.29
N LEU A 241 -57.57 0.61 -38.85
CA LEU A 241 -56.69 1.42 -38.04
C LEU A 241 -57.48 2.52 -37.30
N ALA A 242 -57.12 2.81 -36.08
CA ALA A 242 -57.78 3.81 -35.24
C ALA A 242 -57.76 5.24 -35.88
N THR A 243 -56.89 5.45 -36.86
CA THR A 243 -56.75 6.70 -37.63
C THR A 243 -57.72 6.76 -38.87
N ASP A 244 -58.31 5.65 -39.23
CA ASP A 244 -59.13 5.55 -40.43
C ASP A 244 -60.63 5.80 -40.11
N LEU A 245 -61.36 6.33 -41.06
CA LEU A 245 -62.76 6.55 -40.88
C LEU A 245 -63.57 5.30 -41.25
N CYS A 246 -64.53 4.94 -40.42
CA CYS A 246 -65.43 3.82 -40.71
C CYS A 246 -66.23 4.04 -42.00
N PRO A 247 -66.42 3.02 -42.83
CA PRO A 247 -67.32 3.13 -44.03
C PRO A 247 -68.74 3.48 -43.57
N PRO A 248 -69.47 4.25 -44.39
CA PRO A 248 -70.86 4.58 -44.09
C PRO A 248 -71.70 3.30 -44.00
N PRO A 249 -72.75 3.28 -43.15
CA PRO A 249 -73.59 2.12 -43.01
C PRO A 249 -74.33 1.86 -44.37
N PRO A 250 -74.53 0.59 -44.68
CA PRO A 250 -75.23 0.25 -45.90
C PRO A 250 -76.64 0.91 -45.95
N PRO A 251 -77.11 1.32 -47.13
CA PRO A 251 -78.40 1.94 -47.24
C PRO A 251 -79.52 0.97 -46.78
N PRO A 252 -80.59 1.50 -46.16
CA PRO A 252 -81.63 0.65 -45.67
C PRO A 252 -82.28 -0.14 -46.86
N PRO A 253 -82.71 -1.36 -46.63
CA PRO A 253 -83.33 -2.17 -47.66
C PRO A 253 -84.61 -1.43 -48.23
N PRO A 254 -84.86 -1.55 -49.52
CA PRO A 254 -86.06 -0.90 -50.13
C PRO A 254 -87.35 -1.39 -49.47
N PRO A 255 -88.36 -0.53 -49.29
CA PRO A 255 -89.59 -0.92 -48.66
C PRO A 255 -90.26 -2.04 -49.46
N PRO A 256 -90.96 -2.96 -48.78
CA PRO A 256 -91.67 -4.03 -49.50
C PRO A 256 -92.72 -3.47 -50.43
N PRO A 257 -92.93 -4.10 -51.58
CA PRO A 257 -93.96 -3.62 -52.58
C PRO A 257 -95.30 -3.59 -51.92
N GLU A 258 -96.04 -2.50 -52.18
CA GLU A 258 -97.44 -2.38 -51.74
C GLU A 258 -98.33 -3.47 -52.37
N PRO A 259 -99.19 -4.08 -51.57
CA PRO A 259 -100.16 -5.06 -52.14
C PRO A 259 -101.05 -4.46 -53.12
N GLU A 260 -101.08 -5.00 -54.36
CA GLU A 260 -102.06 -4.64 -55.37
C GLU A 260 -103.47 -4.87 -54.87
N ARG A 261 -104.29 -3.81 -54.83
CA ARG A 261 -105.74 -3.94 -54.63
C ARG A 261 -106.42 -4.33 -55.93
N GLY A 262 -106.89 -5.57 -55.98
CA GLY A 262 -107.87 -6.02 -56.91
C GLY A 262 -109.31 -5.86 -56.42
#